data_9e87767fa60f93a417005b9f4cda4f14
#
_entry.id   9e87767fa60f93a417005b9f4cda4f14
#
_cell.length_a   1.000
_cell.length_b   1.000
_cell.length_c   1.000
_cell.angle_alpha   90.00
_cell.angle_beta   90.00
_cell.angle_gamma   90.00
#
_symmetry.space_group_name_H-M   'P 1'
#
loop_
_entity.id
_entity.type
_entity.pdbx_description
1 polymer ?
#
loop_
_entity_poly.entity_id
_entity_poly.type
_entity_poly.pdbx_seq_one_letter_code
_entity_poly.pdbx_strand_id
1 'polypeptide(L)'
;LKSGDKYDLRFYVKSADYKGNITARISEGQGTITFKAKKIKDWTEFTGVLTSTTTTPDGQLQLEFDAPGTIYVDYVSLFPQKTFMGRKNGLRQDLAQMLQGLHPTFMRWPGGCIVEGATYENRFKWKETIGDPMTRRGEWDLWGYRNTWGLGYHEFLQFCEDVGMDAMFVNNAGMSCSVRNGDYTHTTAGLDSVIQDFRDAIEYAIGDPSKNEWAKMRADAGHPAPFPLKYVEIGNENVGPQY
;
A
#
# COMPACT_ATOMS: atom_id res chain seq x y z
N LEU A 1 -15.93 -8.64 -10.06
CA LEU A 1 -16.92 -7.56 -10.21
C LEU A 1 -18.28 -8.00 -9.64
N LYS A 2 -19.07 -7.02 -9.16
CA LYS A 2 -20.47 -7.24 -8.77
C LYS A 2 -21.36 -6.25 -9.52
N SER A 3 -22.50 -6.73 -10.02
CA SER A 3 -23.46 -5.89 -10.75
C SER A 3 -23.98 -4.74 -9.86
N GLY A 4 -23.97 -3.52 -10.38
CA GLY A 4 -24.37 -2.31 -9.68
C GLY A 4 -23.26 -1.66 -8.82
N ASP A 5 -22.15 -2.36 -8.54
CA ASP A 5 -21.04 -1.79 -7.79
C ASP A 5 -20.27 -0.80 -8.65
N LYS A 6 -19.80 0.25 -7.97
CA LYS A 6 -18.96 1.32 -8.55
C LYS A 6 -17.51 1.12 -8.13
N TYR A 7 -16.62 1.46 -9.06
CA TYR A 7 -15.18 1.33 -8.89
C TYR A 7 -14.51 2.65 -9.23
N ASP A 8 -13.65 3.13 -8.34
CA ASP A 8 -12.82 4.31 -8.56
C ASP A 8 -11.61 3.89 -9.39
N LEU A 9 -11.53 4.41 -10.61
CA LEU A 9 -10.39 4.26 -11.50
C LEU A 9 -9.44 5.42 -11.29
N ARG A 10 -8.15 5.11 -11.21
CA ARG A 10 -7.06 6.09 -11.20
C ARG A 10 -5.86 5.52 -11.94
N PHE A 11 -5.28 6.29 -12.85
CA PHE A 11 -4.05 5.92 -13.54
C PHE A 11 -3.29 7.16 -14.01
N TYR A 12 -2.01 7.00 -14.28
CA TYR A 12 -1.15 8.07 -14.77
C TYR A 12 -0.65 7.74 -16.16
N VAL A 13 -0.59 8.76 -17.02
CA VAL A 13 -0.09 8.64 -18.38
C VAL A 13 0.90 9.76 -18.69
N LYS A 14 1.95 9.40 -19.44
CA LYS A 14 2.91 10.34 -20.00
C LYS A 14 3.17 10.00 -21.46
N SER A 15 3.19 11.03 -22.33
CA SER A 15 3.57 10.87 -23.73
C SER A 15 4.02 12.20 -24.33
N ALA A 16 5.00 12.14 -25.23
CA ALA A 16 5.46 13.29 -26.00
C ALA A 16 4.68 13.48 -27.32
N ASP A 17 4.15 12.41 -27.89
CA ASP A 17 3.65 12.35 -29.27
C ASP A 17 2.20 11.86 -29.40
N TYR A 18 1.64 11.17 -28.40
CA TYR A 18 0.27 10.68 -28.46
C TYR A 18 -0.77 11.81 -28.37
N LYS A 19 -1.78 11.78 -29.25
CA LYS A 19 -2.84 12.80 -29.35
C LYS A 19 -4.25 12.21 -29.44
N GLY A 20 -4.41 10.94 -29.15
CA GLY A 20 -5.69 10.24 -29.19
C GLY A 20 -6.52 10.36 -27.92
N ASN A 21 -7.52 9.51 -27.82
CA ASN A 21 -8.30 9.30 -26.60
C ASN A 21 -7.81 8.05 -25.89
N ILE A 22 -8.04 8.02 -24.57
CA ILE A 22 -7.80 6.86 -23.72
C ILE A 22 -9.17 6.39 -23.24
N THR A 23 -9.56 5.17 -23.59
CA THR A 23 -10.81 4.59 -23.12
C THR A 23 -10.53 3.53 -22.09
N ALA A 24 -11.05 3.73 -20.89
CA ALA A 24 -11.01 2.74 -19.81
C ALA A 24 -12.34 1.98 -19.77
N ARG A 25 -12.26 0.66 -19.68
CA ARG A 25 -13.42 -0.23 -19.72
C ARG A 25 -13.23 -1.37 -18.73
N ILE A 26 -14.31 -1.75 -18.03
CA ILE A 26 -14.36 -3.02 -17.29
C ILE A 26 -15.23 -4.01 -18.03
N SER A 27 -14.67 -5.19 -18.33
CA SER A 27 -15.29 -6.34 -19.00
C SER A 27 -16.15 -5.97 -20.23
N GLU A 28 -15.88 -6.52 -21.34
CA GLU A 28 -16.67 -6.56 -22.59
C GLU A 28 -17.69 -5.42 -22.86
N GLY A 29 -17.26 -4.17 -22.69
CA GLY A 29 -18.08 -3.00 -23.03
C GLY A 29 -19.00 -2.47 -21.94
N GLN A 30 -18.94 -3.03 -20.77
CA GLN A 30 -19.74 -2.57 -19.63
C GLN A 30 -18.88 -1.64 -18.75
N GLY A 31 -19.44 -0.48 -18.34
CA GLY A 31 -18.69 0.52 -17.60
C GLY A 31 -17.51 1.09 -18.39
N THR A 32 -17.79 2.03 -19.28
CA THR A 32 -16.79 2.67 -20.14
C THR A 32 -16.68 4.15 -19.82
N ILE A 33 -15.45 4.67 -19.83
CA ILE A 33 -15.17 6.10 -19.74
C ILE A 33 -14.05 6.47 -20.72
N THR A 34 -14.22 7.60 -21.41
CA THR A 34 -13.23 8.06 -22.39
C THR A 34 -12.64 9.40 -21.96
N PHE A 35 -11.33 9.47 -21.96
CA PHE A 35 -10.52 10.64 -21.63
C PHE A 35 -9.84 11.18 -22.89
N LYS A 36 -9.74 12.51 -23.00
CA LYS A 36 -8.91 13.15 -24.03
C LYS A 36 -7.49 13.30 -23.52
N ALA A 37 -6.53 12.69 -24.20
CA ALA A 37 -5.11 12.80 -23.87
C ALA A 37 -4.55 14.17 -24.29
N LYS A 38 -4.84 15.20 -23.50
CA LYS A 38 -4.34 16.56 -23.71
C LYS A 38 -3.28 16.90 -22.68
N LYS A 39 -2.15 17.52 -23.13
CA LYS A 39 -1.07 18.02 -22.25
C LYS A 39 -0.44 16.93 -21.37
N ILE A 40 -0.25 15.74 -21.92
CA ILE A 40 0.33 14.59 -21.21
C ILE A 40 1.85 14.46 -21.40
N LYS A 41 2.56 15.57 -21.65
CA LYS A 41 4.04 15.56 -21.75
C LYS A 41 4.71 15.13 -20.44
N ASP A 42 4.09 15.48 -19.34
CA ASP A 42 4.46 15.03 -18.00
C ASP A 42 3.44 14.05 -17.45
N TRP A 43 3.78 13.33 -16.38
CA TRP A 43 2.85 12.43 -15.72
C TRP A 43 1.55 13.15 -15.39
N THR A 44 0.48 12.72 -16.02
CA THR A 44 -0.84 13.30 -15.89
C THR A 44 -1.81 12.26 -15.32
N GLU A 45 -2.50 12.64 -14.27
CA GLU A 45 -3.50 11.82 -13.61
C GLU A 45 -4.81 11.79 -14.39
N PHE A 46 -5.39 10.60 -14.50
CA PHE A 46 -6.75 10.37 -14.98
C PHE A 46 -7.54 9.63 -13.91
N THR A 47 -8.71 10.15 -13.59
CA THR A 47 -9.61 9.56 -12.62
C THR A 47 -11.02 9.45 -13.16
N GLY A 48 -11.74 8.43 -12.72
CA GLY A 48 -13.13 8.25 -13.11
C GLY A 48 -13.82 7.16 -12.30
N VAL A 49 -15.12 7.02 -12.48
CA VAL A 49 -15.92 5.98 -11.84
C VAL A 49 -16.47 5.04 -12.90
N LEU A 50 -16.16 3.77 -12.78
CA LEU A 50 -16.72 2.72 -13.62
C LEU A 50 -17.80 1.96 -12.85
N THR A 51 -18.93 1.67 -13.47
CA THR A 51 -20.01 0.89 -12.84
C THR A 51 -20.11 -0.46 -13.54
N SER A 52 -20.03 -1.55 -12.78
CA SER A 52 -20.24 -2.89 -13.35
C SER A 52 -21.74 -3.17 -13.55
N THR A 53 -22.10 -3.73 -14.69
CA THR A 53 -23.45 -4.21 -14.96
C THR A 53 -23.59 -5.73 -14.84
N THR A 54 -22.45 -6.43 -14.59
CA THR A 54 -22.41 -7.88 -14.40
C THR A 54 -21.72 -8.27 -13.09
N THR A 55 -22.09 -9.44 -12.59
CA THR A 55 -21.35 -10.12 -11.51
C THR A 55 -20.49 -11.20 -12.15
N THR A 56 -19.16 -11.07 -12.03
CA THR A 56 -18.18 -12.03 -12.56
C THR A 56 -16.90 -12.04 -11.73
N PRO A 57 -16.29 -13.21 -11.48
CA PRO A 57 -14.97 -13.31 -10.89
C PRO A 57 -13.87 -12.89 -11.89
N ASP A 58 -14.14 -13.00 -13.21
CA ASP A 58 -13.16 -12.85 -14.28
C ASP A 58 -13.16 -11.44 -14.92
N GLY A 59 -13.61 -10.45 -14.18
CA GLY A 59 -13.65 -9.06 -14.66
C GLY A 59 -12.26 -8.52 -14.96
N GLN A 60 -12.13 -7.84 -16.11
CA GLN A 60 -10.89 -7.22 -16.58
C GLN A 60 -11.04 -5.71 -16.69
N LEU A 61 -9.98 -4.98 -16.34
CA LEU A 61 -9.80 -3.57 -16.68
C LEU A 61 -8.98 -3.50 -17.97
N GLN A 62 -9.50 -2.79 -18.97
CA GLN A 62 -8.86 -2.55 -20.25
C GLN A 62 -8.64 -1.05 -20.44
N LEU A 63 -7.43 -0.67 -20.88
CA LEU A 63 -7.10 0.67 -21.35
C LEU A 63 -6.84 0.60 -22.86
N GLU A 64 -7.66 1.28 -23.65
CA GLU A 64 -7.59 1.34 -25.09
C GLU A 64 -7.07 2.70 -25.54
N PHE A 65 -6.18 2.71 -26.51
CA PHE A 65 -5.56 3.90 -27.10
C PHE A 65 -5.91 3.95 -28.59
N ASP A 66 -6.59 4.99 -29.03
CA ASP A 66 -7.19 5.08 -30.39
C ASP A 66 -6.32 5.78 -31.42
N ALA A 67 -5.08 6.12 -31.12
CA ALA A 67 -4.13 6.75 -32.03
C ALA A 67 -2.72 6.16 -31.92
N PRO A 68 -1.87 6.31 -32.94
CA PRO A 68 -0.46 5.92 -32.82
C PRO A 68 0.32 6.86 -31.88
N GLY A 69 1.39 6.33 -31.27
CA GLY A 69 2.30 7.08 -30.40
C GLY A 69 2.95 6.21 -29.34
N THR A 70 3.89 6.78 -28.64
CA THR A 70 4.54 6.13 -27.49
C THR A 70 3.86 6.59 -26.21
N ILE A 71 3.40 5.66 -25.41
CA ILE A 71 2.68 5.93 -24.16
C ILE A 71 3.37 5.21 -23.00
N TYR A 72 3.60 5.95 -21.93
CA TYR A 72 4.00 5.42 -20.63
C TYR A 72 2.78 5.46 -19.72
N VAL A 73 2.48 4.33 -19.09
CA VAL A 73 1.37 4.17 -18.14
C VAL A 73 1.93 3.74 -16.80
N ASP A 74 1.47 4.35 -15.74
CA ASP A 74 1.87 4.00 -14.36
C ASP A 74 0.68 4.04 -13.40
N TYR A 75 0.82 3.38 -12.28
CA TYR A 75 -0.15 3.34 -11.19
C TYR A 75 -1.59 3.12 -11.67
N VAL A 76 -1.84 2.05 -12.36
CA VAL A 76 -3.23 1.68 -12.73
C VAL A 76 -3.91 1.06 -11.52
N SER A 77 -4.94 1.71 -11.00
CA SER A 77 -5.71 1.22 -9.86
C SER A 77 -7.21 1.25 -10.12
N LEU A 78 -7.91 0.25 -9.61
CA LEU A 78 -9.37 0.13 -9.68
C LEU A 78 -9.87 -0.39 -8.33
N PHE A 79 -10.34 0.52 -7.49
CA PHE A 79 -10.84 0.18 -6.16
C PHE A 79 -12.37 0.21 -6.11
N PRO A 80 -13.02 -0.77 -5.47
CA PRO A 80 -14.46 -0.67 -5.22
C PRO A 80 -14.75 0.51 -4.27
N GLN A 81 -15.87 1.23 -4.51
CA GLN A 81 -16.33 2.24 -3.56
C GLN A 81 -16.91 1.62 -2.29
N LYS A 82 -17.43 0.40 -2.42
CA LYS A 82 -17.97 -0.37 -1.30
C LYS A 82 -16.86 -1.15 -0.60
N THR A 83 -16.25 -0.54 0.39
CA THR A 83 -15.14 -1.09 1.19
C THR A 83 -15.55 -1.32 2.65
N PHE A 84 -14.70 -2.01 3.41
CA PHE A 84 -14.87 -2.13 4.85
C PHE A 84 -14.82 -0.75 5.51
N MET A 85 -15.77 -0.45 6.38
CA MET A 85 -15.95 0.86 7.04
C MET A 85 -16.06 2.05 6.08
N GLY A 86 -16.28 1.84 4.78
CA GLY A 86 -16.38 2.90 3.79
C GLY A 86 -15.05 3.65 3.53
N ARG A 87 -13.91 3.07 3.87
CA ARG A 87 -12.61 3.69 3.68
C ARG A 87 -12.27 3.82 2.20
N LYS A 88 -11.77 4.98 1.78
CA LYS A 88 -11.27 5.19 0.41
C LYS A 88 -10.09 4.25 0.14
N ASN A 89 -10.10 3.57 -0.99
CA ASN A 89 -9.12 2.51 -1.33
C ASN A 89 -9.01 1.43 -0.23
N GLY A 90 -10.10 1.22 0.50
CA GLY A 90 -10.14 0.36 1.67
C GLY A 90 -10.15 -1.13 1.35
N LEU A 91 -10.16 -1.90 2.40
CA LEU A 91 -10.16 -3.36 2.33
C LEU A 91 -11.47 -3.91 1.78
N ARG A 92 -11.41 -5.09 1.17
CA ARG A 92 -12.59 -5.86 0.77
C ARG A 92 -13.48 -6.09 1.98
N GLN A 93 -14.72 -5.63 1.86
CA GLN A 93 -15.67 -5.67 2.97
C GLN A 93 -15.92 -7.09 3.49
N ASP A 94 -16.11 -8.05 2.59
CA ASP A 94 -16.39 -9.45 2.93
C ASP A 94 -15.23 -10.09 3.72
N LEU A 95 -13.98 -9.93 3.26
CA LEU A 95 -12.80 -10.49 3.93
C LEU A 95 -12.53 -9.81 5.28
N ALA A 96 -12.63 -8.49 5.34
CA ALA A 96 -12.40 -7.75 6.57
C ALA A 96 -13.48 -8.10 7.62
N GLN A 97 -14.74 -8.27 7.22
CA GLN A 97 -15.80 -8.73 8.11
C GLN A 97 -15.59 -10.17 8.63
N MET A 98 -15.04 -11.07 7.80
CA MET A 98 -14.68 -12.41 8.26
C MET A 98 -13.57 -12.35 9.31
N LEU A 99 -12.54 -11.53 9.11
CA LEU A 99 -11.49 -11.33 10.11
C LEU A 99 -12.03 -10.70 11.40
N GLN A 100 -12.89 -9.69 11.28
CA GLN A 100 -13.56 -9.09 12.42
C GLN A 100 -14.41 -10.13 13.21
N GLY A 101 -15.07 -11.05 12.51
CA GLY A 101 -15.86 -12.12 13.11
C GLY A 101 -15.05 -13.13 13.92
N LEU A 102 -13.74 -13.17 13.77
CA LEU A 102 -12.83 -13.95 14.62
C LEU A 102 -12.60 -13.32 15.99
N HIS A 103 -13.02 -12.07 16.19
CA HIS A 103 -12.78 -11.28 17.40
C HIS A 103 -11.31 -11.26 17.83
N PRO A 104 -10.38 -10.88 16.91
CA PRO A 104 -8.96 -10.87 17.21
C PRO A 104 -8.65 -9.84 18.31
N THR A 105 -7.71 -10.18 19.20
CA THR A 105 -7.26 -9.26 20.24
C THR A 105 -6.10 -8.38 19.77
N PHE A 106 -5.31 -8.87 18.83
CA PHE A 106 -4.23 -8.10 18.20
C PHE A 106 -3.93 -8.61 16.79
N MET A 107 -3.24 -7.78 16.01
CA MET A 107 -2.69 -8.14 14.70
C MET A 107 -1.20 -7.85 14.65
N ARG A 108 -0.40 -8.86 14.31
CA ARG A 108 1.04 -8.76 14.06
C ARG A 108 1.28 -8.43 12.58
N TRP A 109 1.97 -7.33 12.28
CA TRP A 109 2.21 -6.87 10.91
C TRP A 109 3.54 -6.09 10.78
N PRO A 110 4.25 -6.12 9.62
CA PRO A 110 4.01 -7.04 8.51
C PRO A 110 4.40 -8.47 8.86
N GLY A 111 5.32 -8.65 9.77
CA GLY A 111 5.76 -9.92 10.32
C GLY A 111 6.46 -10.84 9.31
N GLY A 112 7.03 -11.93 9.82
CA GLY A 112 7.69 -12.94 9.00
C GLY A 112 8.90 -12.42 8.23
N CYS A 113 9.36 -13.20 7.28
CA CYS A 113 10.51 -12.87 6.43
C CYS A 113 10.33 -11.61 5.56
N ILE A 114 9.11 -11.08 5.44
CA ILE A 114 8.86 -9.77 4.80
C ILE A 114 9.63 -8.65 5.50
N VAL A 115 9.68 -8.69 6.84
CA VAL A 115 10.42 -7.70 7.63
C VAL A 115 11.91 -7.72 7.30
N GLU A 116 12.44 -8.93 7.09
CA GLU A 116 13.86 -9.15 6.87
C GLU A 116 14.25 -8.87 5.41
N GLY A 117 13.39 -9.25 4.45
CA GLY A 117 13.70 -9.22 3.02
C GLY A 117 14.65 -10.34 2.56
N ALA A 118 14.75 -10.54 1.26
CA ALA A 118 15.70 -11.46 0.66
C ALA A 118 17.15 -10.95 0.79
N THR A 119 17.34 -9.65 0.77
CA THR A 119 18.59 -8.93 1.05
C THR A 119 18.30 -7.79 2.02
N TYR A 120 19.32 -7.23 2.66
CA TYR A 120 19.14 -6.08 3.55
C TYR A 120 18.54 -4.86 2.83
N GLU A 121 18.88 -4.65 1.58
CA GLU A 121 18.26 -3.58 0.76
C GLU A 121 16.78 -3.83 0.51
N ASN A 122 16.38 -5.08 0.37
CA ASN A 122 15.02 -5.50 0.08
C ASN A 122 14.20 -5.82 1.37
N ARG A 123 14.60 -5.24 2.52
CA ARG A 123 13.83 -5.33 3.76
C ARG A 123 12.60 -4.43 3.72
N PHE A 124 11.62 -4.72 4.53
CA PHE A 124 10.46 -3.87 4.69
C PHE A 124 10.86 -2.48 5.23
N LYS A 125 10.40 -1.43 4.54
CA LYS A 125 10.65 -0.02 4.86
C LYS A 125 9.32 0.69 5.01
N TRP A 126 8.80 0.79 6.22
CA TRP A 126 7.45 1.31 6.48
C TRP A 126 7.21 2.72 5.94
N LYS A 127 8.25 3.58 5.90
CA LYS A 127 8.18 4.94 5.34
C LYS A 127 7.82 4.95 3.84
N GLU A 128 8.17 3.89 3.11
CA GLU A 128 7.82 3.72 1.70
C GLU A 128 6.38 3.19 1.51
N THR A 129 5.65 2.93 2.60
CA THR A 129 4.30 2.34 2.59
C THR A 129 3.21 3.30 3.08
N ILE A 130 3.54 4.54 3.40
CA ILE A 130 2.60 5.59 3.81
C ILE A 130 2.44 6.64 2.70
N GLY A 131 1.48 7.57 2.89
CA GLY A 131 1.17 8.60 1.89
C GLY A 131 0.33 8.07 0.72
N ASP A 132 0.32 8.83 -0.38
CA ASP A 132 -0.45 8.45 -1.57
C ASP A 132 0.09 7.13 -2.16
N PRO A 133 -0.76 6.11 -2.38
CA PRO A 133 -0.32 4.84 -2.96
C PRO A 133 0.43 4.97 -4.29
N MET A 134 0.19 6.02 -5.07
CA MET A 134 0.93 6.29 -6.31
C MET A 134 2.41 6.58 -6.05
N THR A 135 2.74 7.16 -4.91
CA THR A 135 4.14 7.47 -4.55
C THR A 135 4.87 6.31 -3.88
N ARG A 136 4.16 5.23 -3.55
CA ARG A 136 4.74 4.05 -2.91
C ARG A 136 5.51 3.24 -3.93
N ARG A 137 6.80 3.06 -3.69
CA ARG A 137 7.70 2.37 -4.62
C ARG A 137 7.27 0.92 -4.88
N GLY A 138 6.64 0.28 -3.90
CA GLY A 138 6.38 -1.15 -3.91
C GLY A 138 7.69 -1.94 -3.84
N GLU A 139 7.59 -3.23 -3.64
CA GLU A 139 8.75 -4.08 -3.43
C GLU A 139 8.54 -5.48 -4.01
N TRP A 140 9.60 -6.06 -4.57
CA TRP A 140 9.61 -7.47 -4.93
C TRP A 140 9.93 -8.29 -3.69
N ASP A 141 8.98 -9.07 -3.25
CA ASP A 141 9.17 -9.85 -2.04
C ASP A 141 9.88 -11.20 -2.30
N LEU A 142 10.31 -11.82 -1.21
CA LEU A 142 11.09 -13.04 -1.24
C LEU A 142 10.30 -14.30 -1.65
N TRP A 143 8.98 -14.20 -1.84
CA TRP A 143 8.13 -15.28 -2.37
C TRP A 143 7.82 -15.13 -3.85
N GLY A 144 8.42 -14.15 -4.54
CA GLY A 144 8.40 -14.05 -6.00
C GLY A 144 7.21 -13.28 -6.57
N TYR A 145 6.62 -12.36 -5.80
CA TYR A 145 5.62 -11.43 -6.29
C TYR A 145 5.90 -10.00 -5.82
N ARG A 146 5.26 -9.03 -6.47
CA ARG A 146 5.43 -7.63 -6.15
C ARG A 146 4.38 -7.17 -5.14
N ASN A 147 4.83 -6.63 -4.03
CA ASN A 147 4.00 -5.88 -3.10
C ASN A 147 3.84 -4.44 -3.60
N THR A 148 2.62 -3.97 -3.73
CA THR A 148 2.31 -2.58 -4.10
C THR A 148 2.20 -1.66 -2.88
N TRP A 149 2.19 -2.23 -1.69
CA TRP A 149 1.92 -1.56 -0.41
C TRP A 149 0.57 -0.82 -0.39
N GLY A 150 -0.42 -1.33 -1.11
CA GLY A 150 -1.81 -0.85 -0.99
C GLY A 150 -2.35 -0.98 0.43
N LEU A 151 -1.95 -2.03 1.16
CA LEU A 151 -2.05 -2.15 2.61
C LEU A 151 -0.68 -1.80 3.19
N GLY A 152 -0.46 -0.53 3.52
CA GLY A 152 0.76 -0.05 4.15
C GLY A 152 0.61 0.12 5.66
N TYR A 153 1.58 0.78 6.28
CA TYR A 153 1.62 0.97 7.74
C TYR A 153 0.39 1.72 8.26
N HIS A 154 -0.03 2.79 7.56
CA HIS A 154 -1.22 3.55 7.94
C HIS A 154 -2.49 2.68 7.89
N GLU A 155 -2.70 1.97 6.78
CA GLU A 155 -3.88 1.14 6.57
C GLU A 155 -3.93 -0.04 7.55
N PHE A 156 -2.77 -0.61 7.92
CA PHE A 156 -2.68 -1.63 8.96
C PHE A 156 -3.16 -1.11 10.31
N LEU A 157 -2.63 0.04 10.74
CA LEU A 157 -3.02 0.66 12.01
C LEU A 157 -4.51 1.03 12.02
N GLN A 158 -5.02 1.57 10.90
CA GLN A 158 -6.42 1.90 10.74
C GLN A 158 -7.32 0.66 10.78
N PHE A 159 -6.88 -0.45 10.17
CA PHE A 159 -7.64 -1.70 10.23
C PHE A 159 -7.68 -2.27 11.66
N CYS A 160 -6.60 -2.17 12.43
CA CYS A 160 -6.61 -2.56 13.83
C CYS A 160 -7.63 -1.75 14.63
N GLU A 161 -7.67 -0.43 14.43
CA GLU A 161 -8.65 0.45 15.06
C GLU A 161 -10.09 0.10 14.64
N ASP A 162 -10.34 -0.07 13.33
CA ASP A 162 -11.65 -0.38 12.77
C ASP A 162 -12.24 -1.69 13.29
N VAL A 163 -11.40 -2.67 13.61
CA VAL A 163 -11.81 -3.98 14.15
C VAL A 163 -11.87 -3.95 15.68
N GLY A 164 -11.20 -3.00 16.33
CA GLY A 164 -11.10 -2.91 17.79
C GLY A 164 -10.05 -3.85 18.37
N MET A 165 -8.94 -4.10 17.67
CA MET A 165 -7.82 -4.93 18.11
C MET A 165 -6.55 -4.09 18.29
N ASP A 166 -5.64 -4.57 19.13
CA ASP A 166 -4.34 -3.94 19.32
C ASP A 166 -3.43 -4.17 18.09
N ALA A 167 -2.63 -3.17 17.72
CA ALA A 167 -1.62 -3.32 16.70
C ALA A 167 -0.28 -3.79 17.33
N MET A 168 0.34 -4.79 16.69
CA MET A 168 1.70 -5.22 16.95
C MET A 168 2.54 -4.98 15.71
N PHE A 169 3.41 -3.99 15.75
CA PHE A 169 4.29 -3.67 14.64
C PHE A 169 5.62 -4.39 14.76
N VAL A 170 6.05 -5.04 13.68
CA VAL A 170 7.35 -5.72 13.59
C VAL A 170 8.31 -4.87 12.77
N ASN A 171 9.42 -4.47 13.37
CA ASN A 171 10.48 -3.72 12.69
C ASN A 171 11.70 -4.61 12.40
N ASN A 172 12.43 -4.26 11.33
CA ASN A 172 13.68 -4.94 11.01
C ASN A 172 14.75 -4.70 12.10
N ALA A 173 15.54 -5.72 12.41
CA ALA A 173 16.62 -5.66 13.41
C ALA A 173 18.01 -5.34 12.79
N GLY A 174 18.05 -4.83 11.56
CA GLY A 174 19.29 -4.56 10.85
C GLY A 174 19.84 -5.76 10.07
N MET A 175 19.00 -6.79 9.85
CA MET A 175 19.37 -8.04 9.20
C MET A 175 18.36 -8.44 8.12
N SER A 176 18.84 -9.10 7.06
CA SER A 176 18.00 -9.81 6.11
C SER A 176 17.69 -11.23 6.59
N CYS A 177 16.81 -11.93 5.87
CA CYS A 177 16.45 -13.30 6.19
C CYS A 177 17.68 -14.21 6.15
N SER A 178 18.02 -14.81 7.30
CA SER A 178 19.21 -15.63 7.49
C SER A 178 19.23 -16.88 6.61
N VAL A 179 18.04 -17.42 6.27
CA VAL A 179 17.89 -18.57 5.39
C VAL A 179 18.13 -18.21 3.91
N ARG A 180 17.99 -16.94 3.55
CA ARG A 180 18.11 -16.44 2.17
C ARG A 180 19.51 -15.94 1.85
N ASN A 181 19.94 -14.91 2.55
CA ASN A 181 21.21 -14.23 2.30
C ASN A 181 21.99 -13.97 3.61
N GLY A 182 21.29 -13.59 4.68
CA GLY A 182 21.92 -13.31 5.96
C GLY A 182 22.73 -12.01 6.00
N ASP A 183 22.48 -11.07 5.08
CA ASP A 183 23.09 -9.75 5.13
C ASP A 183 22.68 -9.00 6.40
N TYR A 184 23.57 -8.16 6.91
CA TYR A 184 23.25 -7.30 8.04
C TYR A 184 24.02 -5.98 7.95
N THR A 185 23.58 -4.98 8.70
CA THR A 185 24.34 -3.74 8.80
C THR A 185 25.58 -3.95 9.66
N HIS A 186 26.74 -3.51 9.17
CA HIS A 186 28.03 -3.71 9.82
C HIS A 186 28.50 -2.48 10.60
N THR A 187 27.77 -1.38 10.56
CA THR A 187 28.20 -0.12 11.12
C THR A 187 27.25 0.38 12.21
N THR A 188 27.79 1.09 13.20
CA THR A 188 26.99 1.79 14.20
C THR A 188 25.98 2.74 13.56
N ALA A 189 26.39 3.49 12.54
CA ALA A 189 25.48 4.38 11.80
C ALA A 189 24.32 3.63 11.13
N GLY A 190 24.56 2.42 10.62
CA GLY A 190 23.51 1.57 10.07
C GLY A 190 22.51 1.11 11.14
N LEU A 191 22.98 0.72 12.30
CA LEU A 191 22.13 0.37 13.44
C LEU A 191 21.37 1.58 13.97
N ASP A 192 22.00 2.74 14.09
CA ASP A 192 21.35 3.99 14.50
C ASP A 192 20.21 4.35 13.53
N SER A 193 20.40 4.12 12.22
CA SER A 193 19.36 4.32 11.21
C SER A 193 18.16 3.38 11.42
N VAL A 194 18.40 2.11 11.74
CA VAL A 194 17.34 1.13 12.03
C VAL A 194 16.57 1.51 13.31
N ILE A 195 17.30 1.93 14.34
CA ILE A 195 16.71 2.40 15.61
C ILE A 195 15.86 3.66 15.35
N GLN A 196 16.36 4.60 14.55
CA GLN A 196 15.62 5.80 14.22
C GLN A 196 14.37 5.50 13.40
N ASP A 197 14.44 4.60 12.41
CA ASP A 197 13.28 4.15 11.64
C ASP A 197 12.20 3.57 12.54
N PHE A 198 12.61 2.82 13.57
CA PHE A 198 11.68 2.24 14.52
C PHE A 198 11.03 3.30 15.43
N ARG A 199 11.81 4.24 15.94
CA ARG A 199 11.29 5.38 16.72
C ARG A 199 10.30 6.20 15.90
N ASP A 200 10.63 6.50 14.64
CA ASP A 200 9.76 7.24 13.73
C ASP A 200 8.43 6.50 13.49
N ALA A 201 8.44 5.17 13.40
CA ALA A 201 7.22 4.38 13.27
C ALA A 201 6.31 4.49 14.51
N ILE A 202 6.90 4.44 15.71
CA ILE A 202 6.18 4.64 16.97
C ILE A 202 5.59 6.07 17.00
N GLU A 203 6.40 7.08 16.68
CA GLU A 203 5.95 8.47 16.63
C GLU A 203 4.84 8.69 15.60
N TYR A 204 4.94 8.06 14.42
CA TYR A 204 3.84 8.07 13.45
C TYR A 204 2.55 7.52 14.06
N ALA A 205 2.62 6.40 14.75
CA ALA A 205 1.44 5.71 15.27
C ALA A 205 0.80 6.43 16.46
N ILE A 206 1.59 6.92 17.43
CA ILE A 206 1.06 7.39 18.71
C ILE A 206 1.55 8.79 19.14
N GLY A 207 2.45 9.42 18.37
CA GLY A 207 3.03 10.73 18.68
C GLY A 207 1.99 11.88 18.64
N ASP A 208 2.38 12.99 19.22
CA ASP A 208 1.62 14.25 19.22
C ASP A 208 1.88 15.02 17.91
N PRO A 209 0.85 15.28 17.08
CA PRO A 209 1.03 15.97 15.80
C PRO A 209 1.57 17.41 15.92
N SER A 210 1.44 18.02 17.09
CA SER A 210 1.98 19.38 17.35
C SER A 210 3.47 19.40 17.66
N LYS A 211 4.08 18.23 17.91
CA LYS A 211 5.45 18.11 18.40
C LYS A 211 6.34 17.23 17.51
N ASN A 212 5.75 16.42 16.66
CA ASN A 212 6.47 15.43 15.87
C ASN A 212 5.99 15.42 14.42
N GLU A 213 6.94 15.41 13.47
CA GLU A 213 6.62 15.43 12.04
C GLU A 213 5.93 14.17 11.54
N TRP A 214 6.27 12.99 12.06
CA TRP A 214 5.64 11.73 11.68
C TRP A 214 4.18 11.66 12.16
N ALA A 215 3.94 12.10 13.39
CA ALA A 215 2.58 12.23 13.91
C ALA A 215 1.77 13.28 13.13
N LYS A 216 2.42 14.38 12.68
CA LYS A 216 1.80 15.35 11.79
C LYS A 216 1.43 14.74 10.45
N MET A 217 2.29 13.91 9.83
CA MET A 217 1.97 13.20 8.59
C MET A 217 0.75 12.27 8.75
N ARG A 218 0.62 11.59 9.89
CA ARG A 218 -0.58 10.82 10.21
C ARG A 218 -1.82 11.71 10.25
N ALA A 219 -1.74 12.86 10.93
CA ALA A 219 -2.85 13.81 11.04
C ALA A 219 -3.24 14.37 9.67
N ASP A 220 -2.26 14.74 8.85
CA ASP A 220 -2.46 15.23 7.47
C ASP A 220 -3.08 14.14 6.57
N ALA A 221 -2.83 12.86 6.85
CA ALA A 221 -3.49 11.72 6.22
C ALA A 221 -4.93 11.47 6.73
N GLY A 222 -5.46 12.36 7.57
CA GLY A 222 -6.85 12.32 8.07
C GLY A 222 -7.03 11.62 9.42
N HIS A 223 -5.95 11.25 10.12
CA HIS A 223 -6.03 10.58 11.42
C HIS A 223 -5.22 11.31 12.51
N PRO A 224 -5.75 12.40 13.10
CA PRO A 224 -5.03 13.18 14.12
C PRO A 224 -4.85 12.45 15.46
N ALA A 225 -5.77 11.53 15.81
CA ALA A 225 -5.69 10.75 17.05
C ALA A 225 -4.60 9.66 16.98
N PRO A 226 -4.05 9.21 18.12
CA PRO A 226 -3.19 8.04 18.17
C PRO A 226 -3.91 6.77 17.69
N PHE A 227 -3.19 5.91 16.98
CA PHE A 227 -3.63 4.56 16.64
C PHE A 227 -3.45 3.57 17.82
N PRO A 228 -4.10 2.39 17.81
CA PRO A 228 -4.00 1.39 18.88
C PRO A 228 -2.69 0.57 18.82
N LEU A 229 -1.55 1.21 18.54
CA LEU A 229 -0.24 0.56 18.61
C LEU A 229 0.09 0.28 20.08
N LYS A 230 0.16 -0.99 20.45
CA LYS A 230 0.39 -1.42 21.82
C LYS A 230 1.64 -2.27 21.95
N TYR A 231 1.97 -3.01 20.93
CA TYR A 231 3.10 -3.92 20.91
C TYR A 231 4.04 -3.59 19.77
N VAL A 232 5.32 -3.79 20.03
CA VAL A 232 6.37 -3.71 19.01
C VAL A 232 7.26 -4.95 19.13
N GLU A 233 7.69 -5.46 17.99
CA GLU A 233 8.59 -6.60 17.89
C GLU A 233 9.82 -6.17 17.08
N ILE A 234 10.99 -6.58 17.53
CA ILE A 234 12.27 -6.25 16.92
C ILE A 234 12.79 -7.50 16.21
N GLY A 235 12.82 -7.43 14.87
CA GLY A 235 13.26 -8.54 14.04
C GLY A 235 12.23 -9.65 13.87
N ASN A 236 12.61 -10.67 13.12
CA ASN A 236 11.85 -11.88 12.88
C ASN A 236 12.83 -13.03 12.62
N GLU A 237 12.73 -14.13 13.38
CA GLU A 237 13.57 -15.33 13.22
C GLU A 237 15.08 -15.05 13.11
N ASN A 238 15.53 -13.92 13.64
CA ASN A 238 16.93 -13.54 13.59
C ASN A 238 17.76 -14.45 14.50
N VAL A 239 18.88 -14.91 14.00
CA VAL A 239 19.81 -15.81 14.70
C VAL A 239 21.24 -15.44 14.39
N GLY A 240 22.15 -15.87 15.26
CA GLY A 240 23.58 -15.71 15.05
C GLY A 240 24.20 -14.66 15.98
N PRO A 241 25.55 -14.58 16.00
CA PRO A 241 26.27 -13.70 16.92
C PRO A 241 26.12 -12.21 16.61
N GLN A 242 25.58 -11.86 15.44
CA GLN A 242 25.31 -10.49 15.03
C GLN A 242 23.93 -9.97 15.47
N TYR A 243 23.06 -10.83 15.97
CA TYR A 243 21.77 -10.50 16.60
C TYR A 243 21.91 -10.40 18.10
#